data_f5a01b480ae20c86b3f7beeb682d8b9c
#
_entry.id   f5a01b480ae20c86b3f7beeb682d8b9c
#
_cell.length_a   1.000
_cell.length_b   1.000
_cell.length_c   1.000
_cell.angle_alpha   90.00
_cell.angle_beta   90.00
_cell.angle_gamma   90.00
#
_symmetry.space_group_name_H-M   'P 1'
#
loop_
_entity.id
_entity.type
_entity.pdbx_description
1 polymer ?
#
loop_
_entity_poly.entity_id
_entity_poly.type
_entity_poly.pdbx_seq_one_letter_code
_entity_poly.pdbx_strand_id
1 'polypeptide(L)'
;GYFIDPRNRFMSSLLVGCGLPGGMMGSMMADLKGVHAAINSNLKAQGKAELNEDELLVQLFDEVKYIWPKLGNPPLVTPFSQYVKNVALMNVFAMSRGGERWSMIDANTWDMILGKAGQLPGKLDPEIIELAKSKNLEFFTGNPQDNYPNVLPQYIKEMEELGWDRGQDDEELFEFAMHDKQYREFKSGEAKRRFNKELEEKIAAKMQGSAGAKVDAQKLLHPNAEPLKAPVAGRVL
;
A
#
# COMPACT_ATOMS: atom_id res chain seq x y z
N GLY A 1 10.04 1.39 -23.07
CA GLY A 1 9.85 -0.07 -22.94
C GLY A 1 11.01 -0.82 -22.31
N TYR A 2 12.21 -0.25 -22.28
CA TYR A 2 13.41 -0.92 -21.73
C TYR A 2 13.42 -1.04 -20.21
N PHE A 3 12.67 -0.19 -19.51
CA PHE A 3 12.65 -0.15 -18.04
C PHE A 3 11.48 -0.92 -17.42
N ILE A 4 10.61 -1.49 -18.24
CA ILE A 4 9.49 -2.30 -17.74
C ILE A 4 9.94 -3.76 -17.65
N ASP A 5 9.86 -4.33 -16.45
CA ASP A 5 10.13 -5.76 -16.24
C ASP A 5 9.30 -6.59 -17.24
N PRO A 6 9.92 -7.51 -18.00
CA PRO A 6 9.20 -8.36 -18.94
C PRO A 6 7.98 -9.07 -18.34
N ARG A 7 8.01 -9.42 -17.06
CA ARG A 7 6.89 -10.03 -16.34
C ARG A 7 5.67 -9.10 -16.22
N ASN A 8 5.88 -7.78 -16.27
CA ASN A 8 4.83 -6.78 -16.21
C ASN A 8 4.30 -6.37 -17.59
N ARG A 9 4.77 -6.98 -18.67
CA ARG A 9 4.32 -6.71 -20.04
C ARG A 9 3.09 -7.51 -20.45
N PHE A 10 2.77 -8.54 -19.70
CA PHE A 10 1.61 -9.40 -19.96
C PHE A 10 0.46 -8.99 -19.07
N MET A 11 -0.67 -8.66 -19.68
CA MET A 11 -1.91 -8.42 -18.98
C MET A 11 -2.65 -9.75 -18.87
N SER A 12 -2.81 -10.24 -17.64
CA SER A 12 -3.63 -11.44 -17.39
C SER A 12 -5.08 -11.18 -17.78
N SER A 13 -5.74 -12.16 -18.39
CA SER A 13 -7.18 -12.11 -18.65
C SER A 13 -8.01 -11.93 -17.39
N LEU A 14 -7.52 -12.41 -16.25
CA LEU A 14 -8.12 -12.19 -14.93
C LEU A 14 -8.20 -10.70 -14.57
N LEU A 15 -7.13 -9.94 -14.85
CA LEU A 15 -7.08 -8.49 -14.57
C LEU A 15 -8.05 -7.69 -15.44
N VAL A 16 -8.27 -8.12 -16.67
CA VAL A 16 -9.21 -7.46 -17.59
C VAL A 16 -10.66 -7.83 -17.26
N GLY A 17 -10.89 -9.08 -16.88
CA GLY A 17 -12.24 -9.63 -16.67
C GLY A 17 -12.85 -9.30 -15.30
N CYS A 18 -12.07 -8.87 -14.32
CA CYS A 18 -12.56 -8.66 -12.94
C CYS A 18 -13.48 -7.45 -12.77
N GLY A 19 -13.47 -6.49 -13.71
CA GLY A 19 -14.30 -5.27 -13.64
C GLY A 19 -13.90 -4.28 -12.54
N LEU A 20 -12.77 -4.47 -11.88
CA LEU A 20 -12.28 -3.55 -10.84
C LEU A 20 -11.53 -2.37 -11.44
N PRO A 21 -11.58 -1.18 -10.81
CA PRO A 21 -10.84 -0.01 -11.27
C PRO A 21 -9.33 -0.25 -11.31
N GLY A 22 -8.65 0.29 -12.33
CA GLY A 22 -7.21 0.08 -12.54
C GLY A 22 -6.33 0.49 -11.36
N GLY A 23 -6.67 1.59 -10.66
CA GLY A 23 -5.95 2.02 -9.46
C GLY A 23 -6.06 1.02 -8.30
N MET A 24 -7.24 0.43 -8.10
CA MET A 24 -7.45 -0.63 -7.11
C MET A 24 -6.66 -1.90 -7.49
N MET A 25 -6.69 -2.27 -8.76
CA MET A 25 -5.92 -3.41 -9.28
C MET A 25 -4.43 -3.21 -9.13
N GLY A 26 -3.90 -2.04 -9.51
CA GLY A 26 -2.48 -1.73 -9.38
C GLY A 26 -2.00 -1.84 -7.92
N SER A 27 -2.78 -1.33 -6.97
CA SER A 27 -2.50 -1.44 -5.55
C SER A 27 -2.59 -2.90 -5.05
N MET A 28 -3.59 -3.66 -5.50
CA MET A 28 -3.74 -5.08 -5.14
C MET A 28 -2.56 -5.91 -5.63
N MET A 29 -2.11 -5.68 -6.87
CA MET A 29 -0.95 -6.36 -7.45
C MET A 29 0.37 -6.00 -6.74
N ALA A 30 0.51 -4.77 -6.25
CA ALA A 30 1.68 -4.36 -5.48
C ALA A 30 1.79 -5.13 -4.15
N ASP A 31 0.66 -5.34 -3.48
CA ASP A 31 0.60 -6.06 -2.20
C ASP A 31 0.66 -7.59 -2.38
N LEU A 32 0.29 -8.10 -3.57
CA LEU A 32 0.05 -9.52 -3.82
C LEU A 32 1.23 -10.41 -3.40
N LYS A 33 2.46 -10.02 -3.74
CA LYS A 33 3.65 -10.84 -3.43
C LYS A 33 3.86 -11.04 -1.94
N GLY A 34 3.69 -9.97 -1.16
CA GLY A 34 3.85 -10.04 0.29
C GLY A 34 2.73 -10.86 0.94
N VAL A 35 1.51 -10.63 0.51
CA VAL A 35 0.32 -11.34 1.02
C VAL A 35 0.33 -12.82 0.62
N HIS A 36 0.72 -13.14 -0.61
CA HIS A 36 0.83 -14.51 -1.12
C HIS A 36 1.78 -15.36 -0.27
N ALA A 37 2.98 -14.84 0.01
CA ALA A 37 3.94 -15.54 0.85
C ALA A 37 3.42 -15.81 2.26
N ALA A 38 2.75 -14.81 2.87
CA ALA A 38 2.18 -14.93 4.21
C ALA A 38 1.01 -15.92 4.26
N ILE A 39 0.11 -15.89 3.27
CA ILE A 39 -1.03 -16.81 3.17
C ILE A 39 -0.53 -18.25 2.98
N ASN A 40 0.41 -18.49 2.08
CA ASN A 40 0.96 -19.82 1.84
C ASN A 40 1.68 -20.38 3.08
N SER A 41 2.38 -19.53 3.83
CA SER A 41 2.94 -19.93 5.13
C SER A 41 1.86 -20.40 6.11
N ASN A 42 0.71 -19.69 6.18
CA ASN A 42 -0.42 -20.07 7.02
C ASN A 42 -1.08 -21.38 6.56
N LEU A 43 -1.31 -21.53 5.25
CA LEU A 43 -1.91 -22.74 4.67
C LEU A 43 -1.04 -23.97 4.92
N LYS A 44 0.26 -23.82 4.71
CA LYS A 44 1.25 -24.88 4.98
C LYS A 44 1.26 -25.31 6.44
N ALA A 45 1.17 -24.35 7.36
CA ALA A 45 1.07 -24.64 8.81
C ALA A 45 -0.19 -25.43 9.18
N GLN A 46 -1.24 -25.33 8.35
CA GLN A 46 -2.49 -26.10 8.52
C GLN A 46 -2.55 -27.39 7.70
N GLY A 47 -1.47 -27.76 7.02
CA GLY A 47 -1.44 -28.93 6.12
C GLY A 47 -2.30 -28.77 4.86
N LYS A 48 -2.67 -27.55 4.50
CA LYS A 48 -3.43 -27.24 3.28
C LYS A 48 -2.50 -26.99 2.09
N ALA A 49 -3.04 -27.17 0.87
CA ALA A 49 -2.31 -26.86 -0.36
C ALA A 49 -1.99 -25.38 -0.46
N GLU A 50 -0.82 -25.06 -0.96
CA GLU A 50 -0.42 -23.70 -1.28
C GLU A 50 -1.19 -23.20 -2.50
N LEU A 51 -1.49 -21.91 -2.54
CA LEU A 51 -2.14 -21.21 -3.66
C LEU A 51 -1.07 -20.66 -4.60
N ASN A 52 -1.33 -20.67 -5.89
CA ASN A 52 -0.58 -19.83 -6.82
C ASN A 52 -1.11 -18.37 -6.83
N GLU A 53 -0.39 -17.45 -7.48
CA GLU A 53 -0.77 -16.03 -7.51
C GLU A 53 -2.15 -15.81 -8.17
N ASP A 54 -2.49 -16.55 -9.21
CA ASP A 54 -3.78 -16.44 -9.90
C ASP A 54 -4.93 -16.95 -9.04
N GLU A 55 -4.74 -18.04 -8.33
CA GLU A 55 -5.73 -18.58 -7.38
C GLU A 55 -5.99 -17.61 -6.23
N LEU A 56 -4.94 -16.97 -5.71
CA LEU A 56 -5.09 -15.94 -4.70
C LEU A 56 -5.84 -14.72 -5.24
N LEU A 57 -5.55 -14.29 -6.47
CA LEU A 57 -6.27 -13.20 -7.12
C LEU A 57 -7.76 -13.51 -7.27
N VAL A 58 -8.11 -14.71 -7.70
CA VAL A 58 -9.51 -15.13 -7.81
C VAL A 58 -10.20 -15.06 -6.44
N GLN A 59 -9.56 -15.55 -5.39
CA GLN A 59 -10.10 -15.46 -4.03
C GLN A 59 -10.30 -14.01 -3.57
N LEU A 60 -9.37 -13.11 -3.91
CA LEU A 60 -9.51 -11.69 -3.60
C LEU A 60 -10.65 -11.03 -4.37
N PHE A 61 -10.86 -11.39 -5.64
CA PHE A 61 -11.98 -10.87 -6.43
C PHE A 61 -13.32 -11.36 -5.89
N ASP A 62 -13.41 -12.63 -5.52
CA ASP A 62 -14.62 -13.20 -4.90
C ASP A 62 -14.88 -12.54 -3.55
N GLU A 63 -13.85 -12.27 -2.78
CA GLU A 63 -14.00 -11.57 -1.50
C GLU A 63 -14.45 -10.11 -1.70
N VAL A 64 -13.90 -9.37 -2.66
CA VAL A 64 -14.38 -8.02 -3.00
C VAL A 64 -15.85 -8.06 -3.43
N LYS A 65 -16.24 -9.02 -4.28
CA LYS A 65 -17.63 -9.21 -4.71
C LYS A 65 -18.55 -9.48 -3.52
N TYR A 66 -18.10 -10.21 -2.52
CA TYR A 66 -18.85 -10.54 -1.31
C TYR A 66 -19.00 -9.32 -0.38
N ILE A 67 -17.90 -8.61 -0.11
CA ILE A 67 -17.90 -7.54 0.89
C ILE A 67 -18.45 -6.21 0.39
N TRP A 68 -18.24 -5.87 -0.87
CA TRP A 68 -18.57 -4.56 -1.41
C TRP A 68 -20.05 -4.17 -1.22
N PRO A 69 -21.05 -5.01 -1.59
CA PRO A 69 -22.44 -4.70 -1.31
C PRO A 69 -22.77 -4.65 0.19
N LYS A 70 -22.11 -5.46 1.01
CA LYS A 70 -22.30 -5.46 2.47
C LYS A 70 -21.80 -4.17 3.13
N LEU A 71 -20.81 -3.54 2.53
CA LEU A 71 -20.28 -2.23 2.95
C LEU A 71 -21.09 -1.04 2.41
N GLY A 72 -22.27 -1.27 1.81
CA GLY A 72 -23.11 -0.20 1.28
C GLY A 72 -22.65 0.36 -0.07
N ASN A 73 -21.96 -0.44 -0.87
CA ASN A 73 -21.48 -0.10 -2.21
C ASN A 73 -20.67 1.21 -2.27
N PRO A 74 -19.63 1.38 -1.44
CA PRO A 74 -18.80 2.57 -1.53
C PRO A 74 -18.25 2.74 -2.94
N PRO A 75 -18.06 3.98 -3.43
CA PRO A 75 -17.50 4.20 -4.76
C PRO A 75 -16.07 3.65 -4.81
N LEU A 76 -15.75 2.84 -5.85
CA LEU A 76 -14.43 2.23 -5.99
C LEU A 76 -13.40 3.20 -6.57
N VAL A 77 -13.33 4.40 -5.98
CA VAL A 77 -12.32 5.43 -6.22
C VAL A 77 -11.54 5.69 -4.93
N THR A 78 -10.33 6.26 -5.05
CA THR A 78 -9.51 6.61 -3.88
C THR A 78 -10.23 7.65 -3.00
N PRO A 79 -10.28 7.47 -1.67
CA PRO A 79 -9.64 6.42 -0.88
C PRO A 79 -10.45 5.13 -0.70
N PHE A 80 -11.76 5.12 -1.00
CA PHE A 80 -12.68 4.03 -0.65
C PHE A 80 -12.33 2.70 -1.32
N SER A 81 -11.83 2.73 -2.56
CA SER A 81 -11.32 1.53 -3.23
C SER A 81 -10.20 0.84 -2.45
N GLN A 82 -9.36 1.62 -1.74
CA GLN A 82 -8.30 1.07 -0.89
C GLN A 82 -8.89 0.43 0.37
N TYR A 83 -9.93 1.01 0.95
CA TYR A 83 -10.60 0.44 2.13
C TYR A 83 -11.25 -0.91 1.79
N VAL A 84 -11.99 -0.98 0.67
CA VAL A 84 -12.58 -2.24 0.20
C VAL A 84 -11.50 -3.29 -0.09
N LYS A 85 -10.42 -2.90 -0.79
CA LYS A 85 -9.27 -3.78 -1.03
C LYS A 85 -8.66 -4.30 0.28
N ASN A 86 -8.42 -3.41 1.24
CA ASN A 86 -7.81 -3.78 2.50
C ASN A 86 -8.68 -4.77 3.29
N VAL A 87 -9.99 -4.55 3.34
CA VAL A 87 -10.91 -5.51 3.98
C VAL A 87 -10.86 -6.86 3.29
N ALA A 88 -10.87 -6.91 1.95
CA ALA A 88 -10.76 -8.16 1.21
C ALA A 88 -9.46 -8.90 1.54
N LEU A 89 -8.31 -8.20 1.52
CA LEU A 89 -7.01 -8.76 1.88
C LEU A 89 -6.99 -9.30 3.31
N MET A 90 -7.50 -8.52 4.27
CA MET A 90 -7.53 -8.92 5.68
C MET A 90 -8.45 -10.11 5.93
N ASN A 91 -9.60 -10.18 5.24
CA ASN A 91 -10.50 -11.31 5.33
C ASN A 91 -9.87 -12.60 4.78
N VAL A 92 -9.28 -12.54 3.57
CA VAL A 92 -8.59 -13.70 2.98
C VAL A 92 -7.42 -14.14 3.87
N PHE A 93 -6.67 -13.17 4.41
CA PHE A 93 -5.58 -13.47 5.34
C PHE A 93 -6.09 -14.12 6.64
N ALA A 94 -7.17 -13.60 7.25
CA ALA A 94 -7.76 -14.18 8.46
C ALA A 94 -8.27 -15.61 8.20
N MET A 95 -9.00 -15.80 7.11
CA MET A 95 -9.51 -17.12 6.72
C MET A 95 -8.39 -18.13 6.43
N SER A 96 -7.26 -17.68 5.87
CA SER A 96 -6.09 -18.55 5.67
C SER A 96 -5.48 -19.08 6.97
N ARG A 97 -5.78 -18.42 8.10
CA ARG A 97 -5.37 -18.82 9.45
C ARG A 97 -6.45 -19.58 10.20
N GLY A 98 -7.58 -19.86 9.57
CA GLY A 98 -8.76 -20.46 10.22
C GLY A 98 -9.60 -19.47 11.02
N GLY A 99 -9.38 -18.17 10.85
CA GLY A 99 -10.18 -17.09 11.43
C GLY A 99 -11.41 -16.76 10.60
N GLU A 100 -12.16 -15.78 11.09
CA GLU A 100 -13.42 -15.33 10.48
C GLU A 100 -13.22 -14.00 9.72
N ARG A 101 -14.14 -13.72 8.78
CA ARG A 101 -14.25 -12.42 8.11
C ARG A 101 -14.49 -11.31 9.15
N TRP A 102 -14.16 -10.10 8.76
CA TRP A 102 -14.39 -8.88 9.55
C TRP A 102 -13.60 -8.80 10.89
N SER A 103 -12.73 -9.77 11.14
CA SER A 103 -11.91 -9.77 12.37
C SER A 103 -10.91 -8.61 12.42
N MET A 104 -10.49 -8.13 11.26
CA MET A 104 -9.54 -7.03 11.12
C MET A 104 -10.07 -5.97 10.14
N ILE A 105 -10.57 -4.86 10.70
CA ILE A 105 -11.00 -3.68 9.96
C ILE A 105 -10.22 -2.49 10.51
N ASP A 106 -9.54 -1.76 9.64
CA ASP A 106 -8.76 -0.57 10.04
C ASP A 106 -9.65 0.63 10.39
N ALA A 107 -9.07 1.62 11.08
CA ALA A 107 -9.79 2.79 11.57
C ALA A 107 -10.43 3.62 10.45
N ASN A 108 -9.74 3.79 9.32
CA ASN A 108 -10.26 4.58 8.19
C ASN A 108 -11.44 3.88 7.53
N THR A 109 -11.39 2.56 7.43
CA THR A 109 -12.50 1.74 6.95
C THR A 109 -13.70 1.83 7.91
N TRP A 110 -13.46 1.82 9.23
CA TRP A 110 -14.52 2.07 10.21
C TRP A 110 -15.12 3.46 10.07
N ASP A 111 -14.31 4.50 9.89
CA ASP A 111 -14.81 5.87 9.68
C ASP A 111 -15.70 5.98 8.44
N MET A 112 -15.35 5.27 7.36
CA MET A 112 -16.22 5.11 6.19
C MET A 112 -17.54 4.41 6.54
N ILE A 113 -17.49 3.26 7.19
CA ILE A 113 -18.67 2.46 7.57
C ILE A 113 -19.61 3.24 8.48
N LEU A 114 -19.04 3.97 9.44
CA LEU A 114 -19.79 4.73 10.44
C LEU A 114 -20.36 6.05 9.91
N GLY A 115 -20.07 6.42 8.67
CA GLY A 115 -20.59 7.63 8.04
C GLY A 115 -19.80 8.91 8.33
N LYS A 116 -18.64 8.82 9.01
CA LYS A 116 -17.78 9.99 9.29
C LYS A 116 -17.12 10.56 8.04
N ALA A 117 -16.94 9.73 7.01
CA ALA A 117 -16.43 10.15 5.69
C ALA A 117 -17.53 10.50 4.68
N GLY A 118 -18.77 10.59 5.13
CA GLY A 118 -19.95 10.84 4.32
C GLY A 118 -20.88 9.62 4.25
N GLN A 119 -22.06 9.84 3.62
CA GLN A 119 -23.04 8.78 3.47
C GLN A 119 -22.67 7.82 2.35
N LEU A 120 -22.86 6.54 2.58
CA LEU A 120 -22.65 5.51 1.58
C LEU A 120 -23.85 5.46 0.59
N PRO A 121 -23.61 5.10 -0.69
CA PRO A 121 -24.67 5.01 -1.70
C PRO A 121 -25.74 3.96 -1.38
N GLY A 122 -25.32 2.84 -0.79
CA GLY A 122 -26.20 1.74 -0.42
C GLY A 122 -26.36 1.59 1.09
N LYS A 123 -27.26 0.69 1.47
CA LYS A 123 -27.44 0.34 2.88
C LYS A 123 -26.36 -0.64 3.33
N LEU A 124 -25.89 -0.47 4.55
CA LEU A 124 -25.03 -1.46 5.20
C LEU A 124 -25.79 -2.76 5.47
N ASP A 125 -25.08 -3.87 5.30
CA ASP A 125 -25.60 -5.17 5.69
C ASP A 125 -25.85 -5.22 7.23
N PRO A 126 -26.92 -5.87 7.68
CA PRO A 126 -27.17 -6.04 9.12
C PRO A 126 -25.99 -6.65 9.88
N GLU A 127 -25.24 -7.57 9.27
CA GLU A 127 -24.02 -8.14 9.85
C GLU A 127 -23.00 -7.08 10.25
N ILE A 128 -22.79 -6.06 9.38
CA ILE A 128 -21.85 -4.97 9.64
C ILE A 128 -22.38 -4.03 10.73
N ILE A 129 -23.68 -3.79 10.73
CA ILE A 129 -24.33 -2.96 11.77
C ILE A 129 -24.19 -3.61 13.16
N GLU A 130 -24.44 -4.91 13.24
CA GLU A 130 -24.30 -5.65 14.49
C GLU A 130 -22.86 -5.74 14.96
N LEU A 131 -21.91 -5.93 14.02
CA LEU A 131 -20.49 -5.90 14.32
C LEU A 131 -20.06 -4.53 14.89
N ALA A 132 -20.52 -3.42 14.31
CA ALA A 132 -20.25 -2.08 14.84
C ALA A 132 -20.79 -1.92 16.27
N LYS A 133 -22.03 -2.36 16.52
CA LYS A 133 -22.65 -2.34 17.85
C LYS A 133 -21.88 -3.20 18.86
N SER A 134 -21.44 -4.39 18.48
CA SER A 134 -20.66 -5.28 19.35
C SER A 134 -19.32 -4.68 19.79
N LYS A 135 -18.80 -3.76 18.99
CA LYS A 135 -17.57 -3.00 19.26
C LYS A 135 -17.83 -1.65 19.94
N ASN A 136 -19.07 -1.35 20.32
CA ASN A 136 -19.51 -0.07 20.89
C ASN A 136 -19.15 1.14 19.98
N LEU A 137 -19.25 0.96 18.66
CA LEU A 137 -19.03 2.01 17.68
C LEU A 137 -20.35 2.71 17.35
N GLU A 138 -20.33 4.04 17.31
CA GLU A 138 -21.50 4.86 17.06
C GLU A 138 -21.51 5.36 15.62
N PHE A 139 -22.68 5.27 14.97
CA PHE A 139 -22.88 5.81 13.62
C PHE A 139 -23.00 7.33 13.68
N PHE A 140 -22.27 8.00 12.81
CA PHE A 140 -22.29 9.43 12.65
C PHE A 140 -23.38 9.84 11.65
N THR A 141 -24.25 10.75 12.05
CA THR A 141 -25.37 11.24 11.22
C THR A 141 -25.29 12.74 10.92
N GLY A 142 -24.27 13.41 11.45
CA GLY A 142 -24.03 14.84 11.24
C GLY A 142 -23.37 15.14 9.89
N ASN A 143 -22.98 16.41 9.72
CA ASN A 143 -22.17 16.80 8.56
C ASN A 143 -20.72 16.32 8.74
N PRO A 144 -20.18 15.50 7.82
CA PRO A 144 -18.80 15.00 7.91
C PRO A 144 -17.74 16.08 8.07
N GLN A 145 -17.96 17.26 7.50
CA GLN A 145 -17.06 18.42 7.62
C GLN A 145 -16.85 18.86 9.08
N ASP A 146 -17.83 18.64 9.94
CA ASP A 146 -17.74 19.03 11.35
C ASP A 146 -16.69 18.20 12.11
N ASN A 147 -16.29 17.03 11.57
CA ASN A 147 -15.23 16.21 12.11
C ASN A 147 -13.82 16.71 11.76
N TYR A 148 -13.71 17.69 10.86
CA TYR A 148 -12.44 18.21 10.35
C TYR A 148 -12.35 19.71 10.61
N PRO A 149 -11.99 20.12 11.85
CA PRO A 149 -11.83 21.55 12.16
C PRO A 149 -10.70 22.16 11.33
N ASN A 150 -10.76 23.45 11.12
CA ASN A 150 -9.67 24.18 10.48
C ASN A 150 -8.41 24.17 11.37
N VAL A 151 -7.41 23.40 10.96
CA VAL A 151 -6.15 23.25 11.70
C VAL A 151 -5.05 24.22 11.23
N LEU A 152 -5.25 24.96 10.14
CA LEU A 152 -4.24 25.87 9.60
C LEU A 152 -3.74 26.91 10.62
N PRO A 153 -4.58 27.55 11.45
CA PRO A 153 -4.09 28.49 12.47
C PRO A 153 -3.11 27.85 13.46
N GLN A 154 -3.31 26.57 13.79
CA GLN A 154 -2.43 25.84 14.68
C GLN A 154 -1.08 25.58 14.01
N TYR A 155 -1.07 25.16 12.75
CA TYR A 155 0.17 24.93 11.99
C TYR A 155 0.95 26.23 11.74
N ILE A 156 0.27 27.35 11.47
CA ILE A 156 0.90 28.66 11.36
C ILE A 156 1.67 29.00 12.63
N LYS A 157 1.00 28.92 13.78
CA LYS A 157 1.62 29.21 15.06
C LYS A 157 2.82 28.30 15.33
N GLU A 158 2.72 27.03 15.03
CA GLU A 158 3.81 26.09 15.22
C GLU A 158 5.00 26.38 14.30
N MET A 159 4.76 26.72 13.03
CA MET A 159 5.84 27.14 12.12
C MET A 159 6.57 28.37 12.62
N GLU A 160 5.83 29.36 13.16
CA GLU A 160 6.41 30.55 13.77
C GLU A 160 7.29 30.18 15.00
N GLU A 161 6.81 29.30 15.88
CA GLU A 161 7.54 28.84 17.06
C GLU A 161 8.82 28.06 16.69
N LEU A 162 8.78 27.28 15.59
CA LEU A 162 9.91 26.51 15.08
C LEU A 162 10.84 27.30 14.15
N GLY A 163 10.51 28.55 13.83
CA GLY A 163 11.24 29.35 12.88
C GLY A 163 11.24 28.81 11.45
N TRP A 164 10.18 28.11 11.08
CA TRP A 164 10.03 27.59 9.72
C TRP A 164 9.35 28.61 8.83
N ASP A 165 9.90 28.80 7.63
CA ASP A 165 9.32 29.65 6.61
C ASP A 165 8.04 29.01 6.04
N ARG A 166 7.00 29.80 5.83
CA ARG A 166 5.74 29.37 5.23
C ARG A 166 5.82 29.21 3.71
N GLY A 167 6.92 29.64 3.13
CA GLY A 167 7.10 29.69 1.66
C GLY A 167 6.38 30.89 1.02
N GLN A 168 6.57 31.02 -0.26
CA GLN A 168 5.84 31.97 -1.07
C GLN A 168 4.40 31.43 -1.21
N ASP A 169 3.37 32.13 -1.16
CA ASP A 169 1.98 31.63 -1.30
C ASP A 169 1.57 30.51 -0.32
N ASP A 170 2.21 30.45 0.84
CA ASP A 170 1.92 29.45 1.90
C ASP A 170 2.15 27.97 1.48
N GLU A 171 2.94 27.67 0.46
CA GLU A 171 3.16 26.30 -0.02
C GLU A 171 3.74 25.39 1.05
N GLU A 172 4.69 25.86 1.85
CA GLU A 172 5.29 25.11 2.94
C GLU A 172 4.29 24.85 4.09
N LEU A 173 3.38 25.80 4.33
CA LEU A 173 2.28 25.61 5.29
C LEU A 173 1.34 24.50 4.83
N PHE A 174 0.96 24.49 3.55
CA PHE A 174 0.09 23.43 3.02
C PHE A 174 0.79 22.07 3.01
N GLU A 175 2.06 21.99 2.65
CA GLU A 175 2.84 20.76 2.75
C GLU A 175 2.87 20.24 4.20
N PHE A 176 3.07 21.12 5.17
CA PHE A 176 3.06 20.75 6.57
C PHE A 176 1.69 20.24 7.01
N ALA A 177 0.61 20.94 6.67
CA ALA A 177 -0.75 20.56 7.04
C ALA A 177 -1.21 19.24 6.38
N MET A 178 -0.79 18.97 5.15
CA MET A 178 -1.15 17.77 4.41
C MET A 178 -0.28 16.55 4.75
N HIS A 179 0.98 16.77 5.12
CA HIS A 179 1.97 15.72 5.32
C HIS A 179 2.75 15.88 6.64
N ASP A 180 2.04 16.18 7.72
CA ASP A 180 2.58 16.55 9.04
C ASP A 180 3.82 15.74 9.45
N LYS A 181 3.70 14.44 9.52
CA LYS A 181 4.80 13.55 9.93
C LYS A 181 6.00 13.63 8.98
N GLN A 182 5.75 13.51 7.68
CA GLN A 182 6.80 13.52 6.67
C GLN A 182 7.51 14.88 6.61
N TYR A 183 6.75 15.96 6.73
CA TYR A 183 7.30 17.31 6.74
C TYR A 183 8.22 17.54 7.96
N ARG A 184 7.80 17.12 9.16
CA ARG A 184 8.63 17.19 10.37
C ARG A 184 9.93 16.38 10.21
N GLU A 185 9.84 15.14 9.71
CA GLU A 185 11.00 14.29 9.44
C GLU A 185 11.96 14.93 8.41
N PHE A 186 11.40 15.62 7.41
CA PHE A 186 12.19 16.35 6.42
C PHE A 186 12.88 17.58 7.05
N LYS A 187 12.16 18.46 7.69
CA LYS A 187 12.69 19.71 8.29
C LYS A 187 13.69 19.41 9.41
N SER A 188 13.49 18.37 10.22
CA SER A 188 14.44 17.95 11.25
C SER A 188 15.68 17.24 10.68
N GLY A 189 15.70 16.91 9.41
CA GLY A 189 16.76 16.13 8.76
C GLY A 189 16.74 14.64 9.11
N GLU A 190 15.74 14.16 9.82
CA GLU A 190 15.61 12.74 10.20
C GLU A 190 15.39 11.85 8.97
N ALA A 191 14.56 12.27 8.03
CA ALA A 191 14.35 11.57 6.78
C ALA A 191 15.66 11.36 6.01
N LYS A 192 16.52 12.38 5.97
CA LYS A 192 17.83 12.30 5.31
C LYS A 192 18.78 11.36 6.04
N ARG A 193 18.81 11.42 7.38
CA ARG A 193 19.64 10.51 8.19
C ARG A 193 19.22 9.06 7.99
N ARG A 194 17.91 8.78 8.03
CA ARG A 194 17.36 7.44 7.80
C ARG A 194 17.69 6.93 6.40
N PHE A 195 17.48 7.75 5.37
CA PHE A 195 17.81 7.39 3.99
C PHE A 195 19.30 7.07 3.80
N ASN A 196 20.20 7.90 4.35
CA ASN A 196 21.63 7.65 4.26
C ASN A 196 22.03 6.33 4.93
N LYS A 197 21.48 6.07 6.12
CA LYS A 197 21.71 4.80 6.83
C LYS A 197 21.24 3.59 6.02
N GLU A 198 20.03 3.63 5.47
CA GLU A 198 19.53 2.56 4.61
C GLU A 198 20.38 2.37 3.34
N LEU A 199 20.88 3.47 2.78
CA LEU A 199 21.76 3.41 1.62
C LEU A 199 23.10 2.75 1.97
N GLU A 200 23.71 3.11 3.10
CA GLU A 200 24.92 2.49 3.60
C GLU A 200 24.74 0.99 3.84
N GLU A 201 23.64 0.60 4.48
CA GLU A 201 23.29 -0.81 4.71
C GLU A 201 23.12 -1.59 3.39
N LYS A 202 22.43 -1.00 2.40
CA LYS A 202 22.27 -1.59 1.06
C LYS A 202 23.60 -1.73 0.32
N ILE A 203 24.48 -0.74 0.43
CA ILE A 203 25.83 -0.79 -0.16
C ILE A 203 26.65 -1.88 0.52
N ALA A 204 26.65 -1.93 1.85
CA ALA A 204 27.37 -2.95 2.61
C ALA A 204 26.89 -4.37 2.28
N ALA A 205 25.57 -4.56 2.20
CA ALA A 205 24.98 -5.85 1.81
C ALA A 205 25.37 -6.27 0.37
N LYS A 206 25.40 -5.33 -0.56
CA LYS A 206 25.87 -5.59 -1.93
C LYS A 206 27.37 -5.93 -1.99
N MET A 207 28.18 -5.25 -1.20
CA MET A 207 29.62 -5.53 -1.13
C MET A 207 29.90 -6.91 -0.51
N GLN A 208 29.14 -7.32 0.52
CA GLN A 208 29.23 -8.66 1.11
C GLN A 208 28.73 -9.75 0.16
N GLY A 209 27.64 -9.50 -0.57
CA GLY A 209 27.11 -10.43 -1.58
C GLY A 209 28.02 -10.59 -2.81
N SER A 210 28.76 -9.55 -3.17
CA SER A 210 29.69 -9.59 -4.31
C SER A 210 31.05 -10.23 -3.96
N ALA A 211 31.40 -10.32 -2.69
CA ALA A 211 32.64 -11.00 -2.27
C ALA A 211 32.59 -12.54 -2.45
N GLY A 212 31.38 -13.12 -2.62
CA GLY A 212 31.18 -14.54 -2.86
C GLY A 212 30.82 -14.93 -4.29
N ALA A 213 30.37 -13.99 -5.10
CA ALA A 213 30.00 -14.23 -6.48
C ALA A 213 31.12 -13.71 -7.40
N LYS A 214 32.08 -14.57 -7.73
CA LYS A 214 32.81 -14.41 -9.00
C LYS A 214 31.75 -14.53 -10.09
N VAL A 215 31.17 -13.42 -10.50
CA VAL A 215 30.37 -13.35 -11.72
C VAL A 215 31.33 -13.74 -12.84
N ASP A 216 31.15 -14.94 -13.37
CA ASP A 216 31.86 -15.37 -14.54
C ASP A 216 31.37 -14.49 -15.70
N ALA A 217 32.09 -13.39 -15.93
CA ALA A 217 31.76 -12.41 -16.95
C ALA A 217 31.66 -13.06 -18.34
N GLN A 218 32.25 -14.23 -18.52
CA GLN A 218 32.16 -15.00 -19.78
C GLN A 218 30.79 -15.66 -19.98
N LYS A 219 30.00 -15.90 -18.90
CA LYS A 219 28.63 -16.44 -19.02
C LYS A 219 27.55 -15.43 -19.38
N LEU A 220 27.85 -14.13 -19.25
CA LEU A 220 26.91 -13.04 -19.58
C LEU A 220 27.11 -12.49 -21.00
N LEU A 221 28.18 -12.90 -21.68
CA LEU A 221 28.46 -12.45 -23.05
C LEU A 221 27.77 -13.39 -24.04
N HIS A 222 27.05 -12.80 -24.99
CA HIS A 222 26.61 -13.52 -26.19
C HIS A 222 27.84 -14.22 -26.80
N PRO A 223 27.76 -15.48 -27.25
CA PRO A 223 28.92 -16.25 -27.71
C PRO A 223 29.75 -15.58 -28.80
N ASN A 224 29.25 -14.54 -29.46
CA ASN A 224 29.90 -13.76 -30.48
C ASN A 224 30.16 -12.30 -30.08
N ALA A 225 30.09 -11.94 -28.79
CA ALA A 225 30.35 -10.56 -28.35
C ALA A 225 31.84 -10.43 -27.94
N GLU A 226 32.54 -9.52 -28.56
CA GLU A 226 33.88 -9.13 -28.10
C GLU A 226 33.78 -8.16 -26.92
N PRO A 227 34.57 -8.34 -25.86
CA PRO A 227 34.55 -7.43 -24.73
C PRO A 227 35.11 -6.07 -25.11
N LEU A 228 34.28 -5.04 -24.98
CA LEU A 228 34.73 -3.65 -25.08
C LEU A 228 35.63 -3.31 -23.89
N LYS A 229 36.91 -3.15 -24.13
CA LYS A 229 37.84 -2.67 -23.12
C LYS A 229 37.74 -1.15 -23.07
N ALA A 230 37.39 -0.60 -21.91
CA ALA A 230 37.44 0.85 -21.70
C ALA A 230 38.88 1.34 -21.87
N PRO A 231 39.13 2.35 -22.70
CA PRO A 231 40.47 2.86 -22.98
C PRO A 231 41.13 3.58 -21.81
N VAL A 232 40.41 3.89 -20.76
CA VAL A 232 40.89 4.52 -19.51
C VAL A 232 40.11 3.98 -18.33
N ALA A 233 40.80 3.76 -17.21
CA ALA A 233 40.16 3.42 -15.94
C ALA A 233 39.34 4.62 -15.43
N GLY A 234 38.07 4.68 -15.79
CA GLY A 234 37.11 5.68 -15.33
C GLY A 234 36.29 5.15 -14.17
N ARG A 235 36.14 5.93 -13.10
CA ARG A 235 35.11 5.69 -12.08
C ARG A 235 33.75 5.93 -12.74
N VAL A 236 32.92 4.90 -12.76
CA VAL A 236 31.49 5.07 -13.02
C VAL A 236 30.88 5.58 -11.72
N LEU A 237 30.38 6.82 -11.76
CA LEU A 237 29.60 7.43 -10.69
C LEU A 237 28.18 6.82 -10.61
#